data_c86a1d62d2038d98599cfeb58414556a
#
_entry.id   c86a1d62d2038d98599cfeb58414556a
#
_cell.length_a   1.000
_cell.length_b   1.000
_cell.length_c   1.000
_cell.angle_alpha   90.00
_cell.angle_beta   90.00
_cell.angle_gamma   90.00
#
_symmetry.space_group_name_H-M   'P 1'
#
loop_
_entity.id
_entity.type
_entity.pdbx_description
1 polymer ?
#
loop_
_entity_poly.entity_id
_entity_poly.type
_entity_poly.pdbx_seq_one_letter_code
_entity_poly.pdbx_strand_id
1 'polypeptide(L)'
;MTGEPAHGEDAADAALIERWRGGDERAATALVARHAPALSRFAANLGARDEVEELVQDTFVRAFSSLDSFRGESSLRTWLFTIERRLLLDRRRSERRRSENVGLDERDGATEYDALDGVLAAETEMRLREAVGRLTRTQREVFTLRVTEGLSYREIADVVGSTEGAARVHYHNAMRAVKEYLS
;
A
#
# COMPACT_ATOMS: atom_id res chain seq x y z
N MET A 1 -12.40 14.86 14.39
CA MET A 1 -11.90 14.47 15.71
C MET A 1 -11.84 12.95 15.72
N THR A 2 -10.72 12.34 15.40
CA THR A 2 -10.35 10.93 15.70
C THR A 2 -8.91 10.76 15.28
N GLY A 3 -7.98 11.02 16.18
CA GLY A 3 -6.55 10.86 15.97
C GLY A 3 -5.93 10.23 17.20
N GLU A 4 -6.27 8.95 17.49
CA GLU A 4 -5.60 8.18 18.55
C GLU A 4 -5.72 6.64 18.44
N PRO A 5 -5.34 6.01 17.34
CA PRO A 5 -4.85 4.64 17.42
C PRO A 5 -3.35 4.50 17.17
N ALA A 6 -2.69 5.47 16.53
CA ALA A 6 -1.30 5.32 16.08
C ALA A 6 -0.30 5.07 17.22
N HIS A 7 -0.42 5.75 18.36
CA HIS A 7 0.56 5.62 19.44
C HIS A 7 0.59 4.24 20.12
N GLY A 8 -0.56 3.55 20.19
CA GLY A 8 -0.63 2.20 20.78
C GLY A 8 -0.05 1.13 19.86
N GLU A 9 -0.25 1.25 18.56
CA GLU A 9 0.28 0.32 17.55
C GLU A 9 1.80 0.47 17.44
N ASP A 10 2.30 1.69 17.39
CA ASP A 10 3.74 1.97 17.31
C ASP A 10 4.51 1.44 18.54
N ALA A 11 3.93 1.56 19.73
CA ALA A 11 4.54 1.01 20.96
C ALA A 11 4.58 -0.52 20.94
N ALA A 12 3.52 -1.16 20.45
CA ALA A 12 3.47 -2.61 20.32
C ALA A 12 4.46 -3.12 19.25
N ASP A 13 4.59 -2.42 18.14
CA ASP A 13 5.56 -2.73 17.09
C ASP A 13 6.99 -2.56 17.59
N ALA A 14 7.28 -1.49 18.32
CA ALA A 14 8.60 -1.28 18.94
C ALA A 14 8.97 -2.43 19.88
N ALA A 15 8.05 -2.89 20.72
CA ALA A 15 8.28 -4.03 21.61
C ALA A 15 8.55 -5.33 20.84
N LEU A 16 7.85 -5.58 19.73
CA LEU A 16 8.07 -6.75 18.87
C LEU A 16 9.42 -6.66 18.14
N ILE A 17 9.81 -5.47 17.67
CA ILE A 17 11.11 -5.24 17.05
C ILE A 17 12.26 -5.55 18.03
N GLU A 18 12.17 -5.08 19.27
CA GLU A 18 13.19 -5.37 20.29
C GLU A 18 13.27 -6.88 20.63
N ARG A 19 12.13 -7.56 20.70
CA ARG A 19 12.10 -9.01 20.90
C ARG A 19 12.73 -9.75 19.71
N TRP A 20 12.44 -9.34 18.49
CA TRP A 20 13.07 -9.90 17.30
C TRP A 20 14.59 -9.70 17.30
N ARG A 21 15.07 -8.50 17.64
CA ARG A 21 16.51 -8.21 17.79
C ARG A 21 17.17 -9.10 18.85
N GLY A 22 16.42 -9.45 19.88
CA GLY A 22 16.83 -10.41 20.93
C GLY A 22 16.78 -11.89 20.52
N GLY A 23 16.43 -12.20 19.24
CA GLY A 23 16.39 -13.57 18.72
C GLY A 23 15.05 -14.30 18.90
N ASP A 24 13.97 -13.59 19.28
CA ASP A 24 12.62 -14.17 19.39
C ASP A 24 11.94 -14.23 18.01
N GLU A 25 12.02 -15.38 17.34
CA GLU A 25 11.40 -15.63 16.04
C GLU A 25 9.87 -15.47 16.06
N ARG A 26 9.21 -15.66 17.22
CA ARG A 26 7.76 -15.46 17.36
C ARG A 26 7.37 -13.98 17.20
N ALA A 27 8.29 -13.08 17.51
CA ALA A 27 8.06 -11.65 17.29
C ALA A 27 7.96 -11.31 15.80
N ALA A 28 8.77 -11.93 14.93
CA ALA A 28 8.63 -11.79 13.47
C ALA A 28 7.26 -12.27 12.99
N THR A 29 6.82 -13.45 13.44
CA THR A 29 5.49 -14.00 13.11
C THR A 29 4.37 -13.03 13.52
N ALA A 30 4.48 -12.42 14.71
CA ALA A 30 3.49 -11.45 15.19
C ALA A 30 3.48 -10.15 14.34
N LEU A 31 4.66 -9.65 13.93
CA LEU A 31 4.76 -8.49 13.02
C LEU A 31 4.14 -8.79 11.66
N VAL A 32 4.42 -9.97 11.09
CA VAL A 32 3.81 -10.40 9.82
C VAL A 32 2.29 -10.48 9.95
N ALA A 33 1.77 -11.18 10.96
CA ALA A 33 0.33 -11.31 11.18
C ALA A 33 -0.38 -9.95 11.32
N ARG A 34 0.28 -8.98 11.93
CA ARG A 34 -0.27 -7.63 12.14
C ARG A 34 -0.32 -6.80 10.86
N HIS A 35 0.72 -6.83 10.04
CA HIS A 35 0.88 -5.89 8.93
C HIS A 35 0.57 -6.50 7.55
N ALA A 36 0.64 -7.82 7.37
CA ALA A 36 0.38 -8.46 6.08
C ALA A 36 -1.00 -8.13 5.49
N PRO A 37 -2.12 -8.08 6.26
CA PRO A 37 -3.41 -7.74 5.69
C PRO A 37 -3.46 -6.33 5.07
N ALA A 38 -2.79 -5.35 5.69
CA ALA A 38 -2.73 -3.98 5.16
C ALA A 38 -1.86 -3.90 3.90
N LEU A 39 -0.72 -4.57 3.88
CA LEU A 39 0.16 -4.67 2.71
C LEU A 39 -0.57 -5.36 1.56
N SER A 40 -1.24 -6.49 1.79
CA SER A 40 -2.02 -7.20 0.76
C SER A 40 -3.08 -6.31 0.12
N ARG A 41 -3.84 -5.54 0.93
CA ARG A 41 -4.83 -4.58 0.41
C ARG A 41 -4.17 -3.49 -0.44
N PHE A 42 -3.05 -2.94 0.02
CA PHE A 42 -2.34 -1.90 -0.71
C PHE A 42 -1.80 -2.43 -2.03
N ALA A 43 -1.12 -3.57 -2.04
CA ALA A 43 -0.63 -4.24 -3.25
C ALA A 43 -1.75 -4.52 -4.26
N ALA A 44 -2.87 -5.11 -3.81
CA ALA A 44 -4.03 -5.40 -4.64
C ALA A 44 -4.62 -4.13 -5.27
N ASN A 45 -4.82 -3.07 -4.47
CA ASN A 45 -5.32 -1.78 -4.97
C ASN A 45 -4.38 -1.10 -5.98
N LEU A 46 -3.10 -1.42 -5.93
CA LEU A 46 -2.12 -0.97 -6.91
C LEU A 46 -1.99 -1.89 -8.13
N GLY A 47 -2.75 -2.97 -8.18
CA GLY A 47 -2.83 -3.88 -9.33
C GLY A 47 -1.73 -4.94 -9.35
N ALA A 48 -1.25 -5.39 -8.20
CA ALA A 48 -0.32 -6.50 -8.11
C ALA A 48 -0.96 -7.88 -8.39
N ARG A 49 -2.29 -7.93 -8.55
CA ARG A 49 -3.10 -9.13 -8.93
C ARG A 49 -2.55 -10.45 -8.35
N ASP A 50 -2.05 -11.33 -9.22
CA ASP A 50 -1.57 -12.68 -8.87
C ASP A 50 -0.26 -12.68 -8.07
N GLU A 51 0.40 -11.53 -7.90
CA GLU A 51 1.70 -11.39 -7.22
C GLU A 51 1.59 -10.81 -5.80
N VAL A 52 0.37 -10.63 -5.28
CA VAL A 52 0.17 -9.97 -3.97
C VAL A 52 0.91 -10.71 -2.85
N GLU A 53 0.75 -12.03 -2.76
CA GLU A 53 1.37 -12.83 -1.70
C GLU A 53 2.89 -12.78 -1.79
N GLU A 54 3.45 -12.93 -3.00
CA GLU A 54 4.88 -12.86 -3.24
C GLU A 54 5.45 -11.48 -2.91
N LEU A 55 4.73 -10.41 -3.30
CA LEU A 55 5.15 -9.04 -2.99
C LEU A 55 5.16 -8.76 -1.49
N VAL A 56 4.15 -9.23 -0.77
CA VAL A 56 4.09 -9.11 0.69
C VAL A 56 5.21 -9.90 1.35
N GLN A 57 5.47 -11.13 0.88
CA GLN A 57 6.58 -11.94 1.38
C GLN A 57 7.93 -11.24 1.17
N ASP A 58 8.20 -10.75 -0.06
CA ASP A 58 9.43 -10.01 -0.38
C ASP A 58 9.57 -8.75 0.47
N THR A 59 8.44 -8.07 0.74
CA THR A 59 8.42 -6.90 1.62
C THR A 59 8.93 -7.25 3.01
N PHE A 60 8.45 -8.34 3.62
CA PHE A 60 8.93 -8.77 4.93
C PHE A 60 10.37 -9.29 4.91
N VAL A 61 10.75 -10.04 3.89
CA VAL A 61 12.16 -10.47 3.72
C VAL A 61 13.07 -9.25 3.68
N ARG A 62 12.72 -8.24 2.90
CA ARG A 62 13.48 -7.00 2.80
C ARG A 62 13.46 -6.20 4.10
N ALA A 63 12.31 -6.12 4.75
CA ALA A 63 12.16 -5.42 6.03
C ALA A 63 13.02 -6.06 7.11
N PHE A 64 12.94 -7.35 7.32
CA PHE A 64 13.75 -8.04 8.34
C PHE A 64 15.25 -7.98 8.04
N SER A 65 15.66 -8.08 6.78
CA SER A 65 17.06 -7.93 6.38
C SER A 65 17.62 -6.52 6.60
N SER A 66 16.77 -5.51 6.67
CA SER A 66 17.17 -4.11 6.84
C SER A 66 16.64 -3.46 8.12
N LEU A 67 16.13 -4.26 9.07
CA LEU A 67 15.50 -3.78 10.29
C LEU A 67 16.47 -2.99 11.19
N ASP A 68 17.76 -3.30 11.12
CA ASP A 68 18.80 -2.54 11.83
C ASP A 68 18.90 -1.09 11.33
N SER A 69 18.47 -0.83 10.09
CA SER A 69 18.41 0.51 9.52
C SER A 69 17.12 1.28 9.88
N PHE A 70 16.13 0.61 10.47
CA PHE A 70 14.89 1.24 10.91
C PHE A 70 15.14 2.06 12.18
N ARG A 71 15.11 3.39 12.06
CA ARG A 71 15.41 4.34 13.13
C ARG A 71 14.20 4.82 13.91
N GLY A 72 12.98 4.38 13.54
CA GLY A 72 11.75 4.85 14.18
C GLY A 72 11.39 6.31 13.84
N GLU A 73 11.90 6.86 12.73
CA GLU A 73 11.56 8.21 12.25
C GLU A 73 10.13 8.27 11.68
N SER A 74 9.59 7.11 11.31
CA SER A 74 8.19 6.88 10.94
C SER A 74 7.65 5.65 11.67
N SER A 75 6.33 5.40 11.60
CA SER A 75 5.78 4.14 12.06
C SER A 75 6.37 2.97 11.26
N LEU A 76 6.43 1.78 11.88
CA LEU A 76 6.84 0.56 11.16
C LEU A 76 5.93 0.32 9.94
N ARG A 77 4.65 0.56 10.09
CA ARG A 77 3.64 0.44 9.02
C ARG A 77 3.97 1.34 7.82
N THR A 78 4.26 2.61 8.04
CA THR A 78 4.67 3.55 6.98
C THR A 78 5.95 3.09 6.28
N TRP A 79 6.91 2.59 7.04
CA TRP A 79 8.15 2.08 6.50
C TRP A 79 7.94 0.82 5.64
N LEU A 80 7.07 -0.11 6.08
CA LEU A 80 6.70 -1.29 5.30
C LEU A 80 6.02 -0.92 3.98
N PHE A 81 5.06 0.01 3.97
CA PHE A 81 4.46 0.51 2.73
C PHE A 81 5.50 1.13 1.79
N THR A 82 6.49 1.82 2.33
CA THR A 82 7.59 2.39 1.52
C THR A 82 8.41 1.30 0.84
N ILE A 83 8.71 0.20 1.55
CA ILE A 83 9.42 -0.96 0.99
C ILE A 83 8.58 -1.61 -0.10
N GLU A 84 7.32 -1.95 0.21
CA GLU A 84 6.41 -2.62 -0.72
C GLU A 84 6.22 -1.83 -2.00
N ARG A 85 5.97 -0.53 -1.88
CA ARG A 85 5.86 0.35 -3.04
C ARG A 85 7.12 0.34 -3.92
N ARG A 86 8.30 0.38 -3.33
CA ARG A 86 9.58 0.31 -4.07
C ARG A 86 9.70 -1.01 -4.83
N LEU A 87 9.43 -2.12 -4.17
CA LEU A 87 9.45 -3.45 -4.80
C LEU A 87 8.47 -3.54 -5.97
N LEU A 88 7.24 -3.07 -5.80
CA LEU A 88 6.25 -3.04 -6.88
C LEU A 88 6.69 -2.18 -8.06
N LEU A 89 7.31 -1.02 -7.79
CA LEU A 89 7.86 -0.14 -8.82
C LEU A 89 8.98 -0.80 -9.60
N ASP A 90 9.86 -1.50 -8.91
CA ASP A 90 11.01 -2.16 -9.52
C ASP A 90 10.58 -3.36 -10.36
N ARG A 91 9.58 -4.14 -9.91
CA ARG A 91 8.96 -5.23 -10.70
C ARG A 91 8.37 -4.68 -12.01
N ARG A 92 7.52 -3.66 -11.95
CA ARG A 92 6.92 -3.03 -13.14
C ARG A 92 7.96 -2.46 -14.10
N ARG A 93 9.02 -1.86 -13.57
CA ARG A 93 10.11 -1.35 -14.40
C ARG A 93 10.87 -2.48 -15.10
N SER A 94 11.01 -3.63 -14.44
CA SER A 94 11.61 -4.83 -15.01
C SER A 94 10.73 -5.45 -16.11
N GLU A 95 9.41 -5.55 -15.87
CA GLU A 95 8.43 -6.04 -16.84
C GLU A 95 8.40 -5.17 -18.09
N ARG A 96 8.30 -3.85 -17.91
CA ARG A 96 8.33 -2.91 -19.04
C ARG A 96 9.55 -3.07 -19.91
N ARG A 97 10.74 -3.22 -19.32
CA ARG A 97 11.98 -3.47 -20.08
C ARG A 97 11.94 -4.80 -20.85
N ARG A 98 11.30 -5.84 -20.28
CA ARG A 98 11.12 -7.11 -20.98
C ARG A 98 10.15 -6.98 -22.14
N SER A 99 9.02 -6.30 -21.95
CA SER A 99 8.00 -6.05 -22.97
C SER A 99 8.55 -5.20 -24.13
N GLU A 100 9.30 -4.14 -23.84
CA GLU A 100 9.97 -3.34 -24.84
C GLU A 100 10.96 -4.14 -25.69
N ASN A 101 11.69 -5.09 -25.08
CA ASN A 101 12.58 -6.01 -25.78
C ASN A 101 11.87 -7.07 -26.63
N VAL A 102 10.58 -7.32 -26.38
CA VAL A 102 9.73 -8.30 -27.10
C VAL A 102 8.78 -7.62 -28.08
N GLY A 103 8.71 -6.27 -28.10
CA GLY A 103 7.87 -5.50 -29.02
C GLY A 103 6.36 -5.57 -28.70
N LEU A 104 5.99 -5.90 -27.46
CA LEU A 104 4.62 -5.92 -27.00
C LEU A 104 4.28 -4.58 -26.30
N ASP A 105 3.31 -3.88 -26.86
CA ASP A 105 2.80 -2.60 -26.34
C ASP A 105 1.83 -2.89 -25.19
N GLU A 106 2.29 -2.82 -23.94
CA GLU A 106 1.43 -2.94 -22.76
C GLU A 106 0.77 -1.61 -22.43
N ARG A 107 -0.52 -1.52 -22.69
CA ARG A 107 -1.38 -0.48 -22.11
C ARG A 107 -1.56 -0.76 -20.63
N ASP A 108 -1.44 0.27 -19.79
CA ASP A 108 -1.87 0.25 -18.39
C ASP A 108 -3.36 -0.19 -18.34
N GLY A 109 -3.56 -1.48 -18.19
CA GLY A 109 -4.91 -2.06 -18.15
C GLY A 109 -5.61 -1.65 -16.87
N ALA A 110 -6.87 -1.20 -16.99
CA ALA A 110 -7.75 -1.02 -15.86
C ALA A 110 -7.77 -2.30 -15.02
N THR A 111 -7.50 -2.18 -13.73
CA THR A 111 -7.42 -3.31 -12.82
C THR A 111 -8.82 -3.82 -12.53
N GLU A 112 -9.15 -5.00 -13.03
CA GLU A 112 -10.36 -5.73 -12.67
C GLU A 112 -10.20 -6.28 -11.25
N TYR A 113 -11.16 -6.02 -10.39
CA TYR A 113 -11.13 -6.38 -8.97
C TYR A 113 -12.18 -7.48 -8.74
N ASP A 114 -11.75 -8.61 -8.19
CA ASP A 114 -12.64 -9.71 -7.84
C ASP A 114 -13.00 -9.66 -6.35
N ALA A 115 -14.30 -9.68 -6.02
CA ALA A 115 -14.79 -9.98 -4.69
C ALA A 115 -16.25 -10.38 -4.68
N LEU A 116 -16.51 -11.50 -4.09
CA LEU A 116 -17.81 -12.04 -3.73
C LEU A 116 -18.27 -11.45 -2.39
N ASP A 117 -19.45 -10.79 -2.37
CA ASP A 117 -20.54 -10.96 -1.42
C ASP A 117 -21.54 -9.78 -1.41
N GLY A 118 -22.85 -10.07 -1.60
CA GLY A 118 -23.96 -9.17 -1.32
C GLY A 118 -24.43 -8.28 -2.49
N VAL A 119 -25.54 -8.63 -3.15
CA VAL A 119 -25.96 -8.09 -4.46
C VAL A 119 -26.17 -6.56 -4.51
N LEU A 120 -26.60 -5.88 -3.47
CA LEU A 120 -26.80 -4.41 -3.47
C LEU A 120 -25.58 -3.63 -2.93
N ALA A 121 -24.87 -4.21 -1.97
CA ALA A 121 -23.59 -3.69 -1.52
C ALA A 121 -22.51 -3.89 -2.61
N ALA A 122 -22.59 -4.99 -3.36
CA ALA A 122 -21.69 -5.33 -4.45
C ALA A 122 -21.72 -4.31 -5.60
N GLU A 123 -22.89 -3.78 -5.97
CA GLU A 123 -22.97 -2.80 -7.07
C GLU A 123 -22.30 -1.47 -6.71
N THR A 124 -22.55 -0.99 -5.50
CA THR A 124 -21.90 0.26 -5.03
C THR A 124 -20.40 0.07 -4.84
N GLU A 125 -19.99 -1.08 -4.34
CA GLU A 125 -18.59 -1.42 -4.17
C GLU A 125 -17.88 -1.62 -5.51
N MET A 126 -18.53 -2.28 -6.47
CA MET A 126 -18.02 -2.44 -7.82
C MET A 126 -17.84 -1.09 -8.52
N ARG A 127 -18.83 -0.20 -8.45
CA ARG A 127 -18.72 1.18 -8.98
C ARG A 127 -17.58 1.96 -8.33
N LEU A 128 -17.40 1.84 -7.02
CA LEU A 128 -16.29 2.48 -6.32
C LEU A 128 -14.93 1.93 -6.80
N ARG A 129 -14.82 0.63 -6.99
CA ARG A 129 -13.61 -0.01 -7.52
C ARG A 129 -13.27 0.47 -8.91
N GLU A 130 -14.27 0.53 -9.79
CA GLU A 130 -14.10 1.08 -11.13
C GLU A 130 -13.65 2.54 -11.10
N ALA A 131 -14.26 3.36 -10.24
CA ALA A 131 -13.85 4.76 -10.05
C ALA A 131 -12.39 4.88 -9.61
N VAL A 132 -11.98 4.07 -8.63
CA VAL A 132 -10.59 4.01 -8.15
C VAL A 132 -9.65 3.46 -9.23
N GLY A 133 -10.12 2.49 -10.03
CA GLY A 133 -9.38 1.95 -11.16
C GLY A 133 -9.02 2.98 -12.24
N ARG A 134 -9.85 4.04 -12.39
CA ARG A 134 -9.63 5.14 -13.35
C ARG A 134 -8.69 6.24 -12.85
N LEU A 135 -8.34 6.23 -11.57
CA LEU A 135 -7.39 7.19 -11.02
C LEU A 135 -6.00 7.00 -11.63
N THR A 136 -5.27 8.09 -11.78
CA THR A 136 -3.83 7.98 -12.06
C THR A 136 -3.16 7.19 -10.94
N ARG A 137 -2.03 6.58 -11.22
CA ARG A 137 -1.30 5.77 -10.26
C ARG A 137 -1.06 6.49 -8.93
N THR A 138 -0.50 7.69 -8.96
CA THR A 138 -0.22 8.47 -7.73
C THR A 138 -1.50 8.83 -6.99
N GLN A 139 -2.57 9.18 -7.70
CA GLN A 139 -3.87 9.44 -7.07
C GLN A 139 -4.41 8.19 -6.37
N ARG A 140 -4.29 7.01 -6.99
CA ARG A 140 -4.73 5.74 -6.42
C ARG A 140 -3.90 5.37 -5.20
N GLU A 141 -2.58 5.49 -5.27
CA GLU A 141 -1.68 5.29 -4.12
C GLU A 141 -2.10 6.16 -2.93
N VAL A 142 -2.22 7.45 -3.15
CA VAL A 142 -2.60 8.42 -2.10
C VAL A 142 -4.01 8.17 -1.57
N PHE A 143 -4.97 7.87 -2.45
CA PHE A 143 -6.35 7.57 -2.06
C PHE A 143 -6.41 6.32 -1.17
N THR A 144 -5.78 5.22 -1.58
CA THR A 144 -5.74 3.97 -0.83
C THR A 144 -5.09 4.17 0.55
N LEU A 145 -3.92 4.78 0.60
CA LEU A 145 -3.23 5.04 1.86
C LEU A 145 -4.04 5.94 2.80
N ARG A 146 -4.80 6.91 2.27
CA ARG A 146 -5.61 7.81 3.07
C ARG A 146 -6.91 7.20 3.54
N VAL A 147 -7.67 6.58 2.62
CA VAL A 147 -9.05 6.12 2.88
C VAL A 147 -9.06 4.72 3.48
N THR A 148 -8.27 3.82 2.95
CA THR A 148 -8.25 2.42 3.39
C THR A 148 -7.33 2.22 4.59
N GLU A 149 -6.16 2.84 4.56
CA GLU A 149 -5.13 2.60 5.57
C GLU A 149 -5.04 3.72 6.64
N GLY A 150 -5.74 4.84 6.44
CA GLY A 150 -5.88 5.90 7.45
C GLY A 150 -4.63 6.75 7.68
N LEU A 151 -3.60 6.68 6.81
CA LEU A 151 -2.35 7.41 6.98
C LEU A 151 -2.57 8.93 6.92
N SER A 152 -1.75 9.66 7.67
CA SER A 152 -1.65 11.11 7.57
C SER A 152 -1.00 11.54 6.24
N TYR A 153 -1.22 12.77 5.81
CA TYR A 153 -0.58 13.27 4.57
C TYR A 153 0.95 13.28 4.64
N ARG A 154 1.51 13.44 5.83
CA ARG A 154 2.96 13.35 6.07
C ARG A 154 3.45 11.92 5.81
N GLU A 155 2.82 10.92 6.41
CA GLU A 155 3.16 9.51 6.20
C GLU A 155 2.98 9.10 4.73
N ILE A 156 1.90 9.55 4.10
CA ILE A 156 1.67 9.32 2.67
C ILE A 156 2.80 9.92 1.83
N ALA A 157 3.24 11.15 2.16
CA ALA A 157 4.35 11.80 1.47
C ALA A 157 5.65 10.98 1.58
N ASP A 158 5.92 10.42 2.77
CA ASP A 158 7.06 9.53 3.00
C ASP A 158 6.97 8.26 2.14
N VAL A 159 5.78 7.63 2.07
CA VAL A 159 5.56 6.42 1.25
C VAL A 159 5.72 6.72 -0.23
N VAL A 160 5.06 7.77 -0.74
CA VAL A 160 5.05 8.06 -2.19
C VAL A 160 6.27 8.84 -2.68
N GLY A 161 7.13 9.28 -1.77
CA GLY A 161 8.34 10.04 -2.10
C GLY A 161 8.02 11.44 -2.62
N SER A 162 7.09 12.15 -1.94
CA SER A 162 6.65 13.50 -2.32
C SER A 162 6.59 14.45 -1.11
N THR A 163 5.91 15.57 -1.24
CA THR A 163 5.65 16.49 -0.13
C THR A 163 4.24 16.31 0.42
N GLU A 164 4.03 16.68 1.69
CA GLU A 164 2.70 16.65 2.31
C GLU A 164 1.68 17.47 1.51
N GLY A 165 2.08 18.63 1.00
CA GLY A 165 1.24 19.46 0.15
C GLY A 165 0.84 18.77 -1.15
N ALA A 166 1.78 18.08 -1.81
CA ALA A 166 1.49 17.30 -3.03
C ALA A 166 0.58 16.11 -2.73
N ALA A 167 0.79 15.39 -1.63
CA ALA A 167 -0.09 14.30 -1.21
C ALA A 167 -1.53 14.80 -1.00
N ARG A 168 -1.71 15.95 -0.38
CA ARG A 168 -3.03 16.60 -0.18
C ARG A 168 -3.70 16.94 -1.50
N VAL A 169 -2.96 17.50 -2.46
CA VAL A 169 -3.47 17.82 -3.80
C VAL A 169 -3.89 16.54 -4.56
N HIS A 170 -3.05 15.49 -4.54
CA HIS A 170 -3.38 14.22 -5.16
C HIS A 170 -4.64 13.59 -4.56
N TYR A 171 -4.79 13.63 -3.25
CA TYR A 171 -6.00 13.15 -2.58
C TYR A 171 -7.24 13.93 -2.99
N HIS A 172 -7.17 15.25 -3.01
CA HIS A 172 -8.28 16.11 -3.43
C HIS A 172 -8.73 15.82 -4.87
N ASN A 173 -7.76 15.66 -5.79
CA ASN A 173 -8.04 15.32 -7.17
C ASN A 173 -8.64 13.91 -7.31
N ALA A 174 -8.13 12.94 -6.54
CA ALA A 174 -8.69 11.59 -6.50
C ALA A 174 -10.14 11.59 -6.01
N MET A 175 -10.42 12.26 -4.90
CA MET A 175 -11.77 12.37 -4.34
C MET A 175 -12.76 13.02 -5.31
N ARG A 176 -12.32 14.06 -6.05
CA ARG A 176 -13.16 14.70 -7.07
C ARG A 176 -13.47 13.71 -8.20
N ALA A 177 -12.46 13.05 -8.75
CA ALA A 177 -12.64 12.08 -9.83
C ALA A 177 -13.56 10.92 -9.44
N VAL A 178 -13.40 10.39 -8.21
CA VAL A 178 -14.28 9.34 -7.68
C VAL A 178 -15.71 9.83 -7.54
N LYS A 179 -15.94 11.04 -7.01
CA LYS A 179 -17.28 11.63 -6.88
C LYS A 179 -17.94 11.84 -8.23
N GLU A 180 -17.22 12.39 -9.20
CA GLU A 180 -17.71 12.61 -10.57
C GLU A 180 -18.12 11.31 -11.26
N TYR A 181 -17.41 10.21 -10.97
CA TYR A 181 -17.75 8.91 -11.53
C TYR A 181 -19.01 8.30 -10.87
N LEU A 182 -19.21 8.53 -9.58
CA LEU A 182 -20.32 7.95 -8.82
C LEU A 182 -21.63 8.77 -8.92
N SER A 183 -21.55 10.00 -9.42
CA SER A 183 -22.72 10.90 -9.61
C SER A 183 -23.53 10.50 -10.83
#